data_64901c88a924a4505cd5543b96426d01
#
_entry.id   64901c88a924a4505cd5543b96426d01
#
_cell.length_a   1.000
_cell.length_b   1.000
_cell.length_c   1.000
_cell.angle_alpha   90.00
_cell.angle_beta   90.00
_cell.angle_gamma   90.00
#
_symmetry.space_group_name_H-M   'P 1'
#
loop_
_entity.id
_entity.type
_entity.pdbx_description
1 polymer ?
#
loop_
_entity_poly.entity_id
_entity_poly.type
_entity_poly.pdbx_seq_one_letter_code
_entity_poly.pdbx_strand_id
1 'polypeptide(L)'
;MKYTAVAFTSSTIEEWQKDLLIAELANLGFDTFEDQDQGFVAYVPSSNLDIQALETVLATEAVGYDISYQVEELENKNWNQVWESNFSPILVDDQCYVRATFHEDKPEYPYQIIIDPKMSFGTGHHQTTSMMLSFILENNFEGKRVLDMGCGTGILAILASKRGAKDILAVDFDPICVESVNENKELNQVSNIEAKLGSKEVIVGLQFDVVLANINRNILMDQFDVYASDLPVAGELYISGFYDGEDLEILREKAESLGFQFVEKKVLDTWCAAKFIKAN
;
A
#
# COMPACT_ATOMS: atom_id res chain seq x y z
N MET A 1 -15.29 -13.48 15.29
CA MET A 1 -16.45 -13.05 16.12
C MET A 1 -17.62 -12.89 15.16
N LYS A 2 -18.84 -13.35 15.51
CA LYS A 2 -20.01 -13.13 14.65
C LYS A 2 -20.63 -11.79 14.99
N TYR A 3 -21.07 -11.05 13.99
CA TYR A 3 -21.78 -9.80 14.13
C TYR A 3 -23.21 -9.91 13.62
N THR A 4 -24.10 -9.15 14.22
CA THR A 4 -25.47 -8.95 13.78
C THR A 4 -25.63 -7.49 13.36
N ALA A 5 -26.19 -7.27 12.19
CA ALA A 5 -26.58 -5.96 11.71
C ALA A 5 -28.05 -5.69 12.11
N VAL A 6 -28.32 -4.51 12.60
CA VAL A 6 -29.68 -4.03 12.87
C VAL A 6 -29.89 -2.77 12.04
N ALA A 7 -30.71 -2.89 10.98
CA ALA A 7 -31.02 -1.78 10.10
C ALA A 7 -32.26 -1.03 10.67
N PHE A 8 -32.05 0.23 10.99
CA PHE A 8 -33.11 1.14 11.49
C PHE A 8 -33.59 2.01 10.33
N THR A 9 -34.90 2.04 10.11
CA THR A 9 -35.52 2.85 9.05
C THR A 9 -36.54 3.80 9.70
N SER A 10 -36.43 5.08 9.35
CA SER A 10 -37.38 6.11 9.76
C SER A 10 -37.48 7.18 8.67
N SER A 11 -38.67 7.65 8.40
CA SER A 11 -38.92 8.79 7.51
C SER A 11 -39.06 10.14 8.25
N THR A 12 -39.01 10.11 9.56
CA THR A 12 -39.37 11.28 10.42
C THR A 12 -38.28 11.61 11.45
N ILE A 13 -37.25 10.80 11.61
CA ILE A 13 -36.15 11.04 12.55
C ILE A 13 -35.27 12.21 12.09
N GLU A 14 -35.06 13.18 12.98
CA GLU A 14 -34.11 14.27 12.76
C GLU A 14 -32.67 13.83 13.19
N GLU A 15 -31.64 14.51 12.68
CA GLU A 15 -30.23 14.14 12.89
C GLU A 15 -29.87 14.06 14.40
N TRP A 16 -30.27 15.04 15.19
CA TRP A 16 -29.99 15.04 16.62
C TRP A 16 -30.71 13.90 17.40
N GLN A 17 -31.87 13.43 16.91
CA GLN A 17 -32.57 12.29 17.49
C GLN A 17 -31.86 10.96 17.13
N LYS A 18 -31.37 10.88 15.91
CA LYS A 18 -30.49 9.77 15.46
C LYS A 18 -29.23 9.68 16.35
N ASP A 19 -28.58 10.80 16.62
CA ASP A 19 -27.39 10.85 17.47
C ASP A 19 -27.66 10.38 18.90
N LEU A 20 -28.79 10.77 19.48
CA LEU A 20 -29.20 10.28 20.80
C LEU A 20 -29.44 8.78 20.79
N LEU A 21 -30.14 8.28 19.78
CA LEU A 21 -30.40 6.85 19.64
C LEU A 21 -29.11 6.05 19.46
N ILE A 22 -28.20 6.53 18.65
CA ILE A 22 -26.87 5.93 18.47
C ILE A 22 -26.10 5.86 19.79
N ALA A 23 -26.14 6.93 20.60
CA ALA A 23 -25.51 6.93 21.93
C ALA A 23 -26.08 5.86 22.88
N GLU A 24 -27.41 5.68 22.88
CA GLU A 24 -28.04 4.64 23.69
C GLU A 24 -27.78 3.22 23.16
N LEU A 25 -27.75 3.04 21.83
CA LEU A 25 -27.36 1.77 21.22
C LEU A 25 -25.92 1.40 21.53
N ALA A 26 -24.99 2.38 21.57
CA ALA A 26 -23.62 2.14 21.98
C ALA A 26 -23.53 1.63 23.43
N ASN A 27 -24.40 2.10 24.33
CA ASN A 27 -24.49 1.58 25.69
C ASN A 27 -25.01 0.12 25.76
N LEU A 28 -25.74 -0.33 24.74
CA LEU A 28 -26.15 -1.74 24.56
C LEU A 28 -25.10 -2.62 23.93
N GLY A 29 -23.91 -2.07 23.57
CA GLY A 29 -22.80 -2.80 23.01
C GLY A 29 -22.73 -2.81 21.47
N PHE A 30 -23.52 -1.96 20.81
CA PHE A 30 -23.30 -1.67 19.39
C PHE A 30 -22.04 -0.82 19.24
N ASP A 31 -21.13 -1.20 18.33
CA ASP A 31 -19.81 -0.60 18.22
C ASP A 31 -19.52 0.07 16.86
N THR A 32 -20.38 -0.15 15.89
CA THR A 32 -20.24 0.42 14.55
C THR A 32 -21.59 0.89 14.02
N PHE A 33 -21.61 2.05 13.36
CA PHE A 33 -22.82 2.67 12.83
C PHE A 33 -22.54 3.17 11.41
N GLU A 34 -23.48 2.92 10.48
CA GLU A 34 -23.38 3.29 9.07
C GLU A 34 -24.66 4.02 8.64
N ASP A 35 -24.50 5.24 8.12
CA ASP A 35 -25.62 6.03 7.65
C ASP A 35 -26.23 5.46 6.37
N GLN A 36 -27.56 5.54 6.26
CA GLN A 36 -28.32 5.21 5.07
C GLN A 36 -29.29 6.35 4.70
N ASP A 37 -29.77 6.37 3.46
CA ASP A 37 -30.69 7.43 2.96
C ASP A 37 -31.96 7.60 3.83
N GLN A 38 -32.43 6.55 4.48
CA GLN A 38 -33.60 6.58 5.35
C GLN A 38 -33.34 5.87 6.68
N GLY A 39 -32.36 6.34 7.45
CA GLY A 39 -31.98 5.78 8.72
C GLY A 39 -30.51 5.41 8.85
N PHE A 40 -30.20 4.30 9.50
CA PHE A 40 -28.82 3.84 9.70
C PHE A 40 -28.80 2.34 10.02
N VAL A 41 -27.64 1.72 9.87
CA VAL A 41 -27.37 0.35 10.32
C VAL A 41 -26.43 0.39 11.51
N ALA A 42 -26.76 -0.34 12.55
CA ALA A 42 -25.91 -0.52 13.71
C ALA A 42 -25.44 -1.99 13.80
N TYR A 43 -24.19 -2.18 14.16
CA TYR A 43 -23.57 -3.49 14.25
C TYR A 43 -23.24 -3.83 15.70
N VAL A 44 -23.50 -5.07 16.09
CA VAL A 44 -23.23 -5.56 17.44
C VAL A 44 -22.69 -6.99 17.39
N PRO A 45 -21.70 -7.36 18.24
CA PRO A 45 -21.34 -8.78 18.39
C PRO A 45 -22.59 -9.62 18.70
N SER A 46 -22.84 -10.68 17.91
CA SER A 46 -24.09 -11.47 18.02
C SER A 46 -24.34 -12.03 19.44
N SER A 47 -23.26 -12.25 20.21
CA SER A 47 -23.36 -12.65 21.62
C SER A 47 -23.89 -11.57 22.55
N ASN A 48 -23.85 -10.30 22.14
CA ASN A 48 -24.21 -9.14 22.96
C ASN A 48 -25.58 -8.58 22.58
N LEU A 49 -26.18 -9.07 21.48
CA LEU A 49 -27.49 -8.60 21.05
C LEU A 49 -28.56 -9.02 22.05
N ASP A 50 -29.16 -8.04 22.72
CA ASP A 50 -30.32 -8.18 23.58
C ASP A 50 -31.52 -7.44 22.96
N ILE A 51 -32.44 -8.19 22.35
CA ILE A 51 -33.61 -7.65 21.67
C ILE A 51 -34.56 -6.96 22.68
N GLN A 52 -34.66 -7.44 23.91
CA GLN A 52 -35.54 -6.82 24.92
C GLN A 52 -35.00 -5.46 25.36
N ALA A 53 -33.68 -5.36 25.54
CA ALA A 53 -33.05 -4.09 25.85
C ALA A 53 -33.17 -3.12 24.69
N LEU A 54 -32.99 -3.58 23.44
CA LEU A 54 -33.20 -2.79 22.23
C LEU A 54 -34.62 -2.23 22.12
N GLU A 55 -35.64 -3.08 22.31
CA GLU A 55 -37.03 -2.66 22.27
C GLU A 55 -37.36 -1.66 23.39
N THR A 56 -36.72 -1.80 24.55
CA THR A 56 -36.86 -0.85 25.66
C THR A 56 -36.31 0.52 25.29
N VAL A 57 -35.13 0.59 24.71
CA VAL A 57 -34.51 1.83 24.22
C VAL A 57 -35.41 2.48 23.16
N LEU A 58 -35.87 1.72 22.17
CA LEU A 58 -36.77 2.24 21.15
C LEU A 58 -38.08 2.77 21.72
N ALA A 59 -38.66 2.13 22.74
CA ALA A 59 -39.88 2.57 23.39
C ALA A 59 -39.70 3.86 24.21
N THR A 60 -38.50 4.16 24.69
CA THR A 60 -38.20 5.34 25.49
C THR A 60 -37.67 6.51 24.67
N GLU A 61 -36.72 6.26 23.78
CA GLU A 61 -36.01 7.29 23.03
C GLU A 61 -36.67 7.61 21.68
N ALA A 62 -37.42 6.67 21.10
CA ALA A 62 -38.10 6.85 19.82
C ALA A 62 -39.56 7.33 19.96
N VAL A 63 -39.95 7.88 21.10
CA VAL A 63 -41.31 8.38 21.32
C VAL A 63 -41.59 9.57 20.41
N GLY A 64 -42.55 9.39 19.50
CA GLY A 64 -43.06 10.46 18.63
C GLY A 64 -42.53 10.47 17.20
N TYR A 65 -41.67 9.52 16.81
CA TYR A 65 -41.26 9.30 15.43
C TYR A 65 -41.41 7.84 15.03
N ASP A 66 -41.65 7.66 13.72
CA ASP A 66 -41.85 6.34 13.13
C ASP A 66 -40.46 5.70 12.89
N ILE A 67 -40.13 4.68 13.70
CA ILE A 67 -38.90 3.91 13.52
C ILE A 67 -39.23 2.41 13.49
N SER A 68 -38.68 1.74 12.51
CA SER A 68 -38.74 0.28 12.40
C SER A 68 -37.30 -0.26 12.31
N TYR A 69 -37.11 -1.52 12.70
CA TYR A 69 -35.85 -2.15 12.60
C TYR A 69 -35.94 -3.57 11.99
N GLN A 70 -34.87 -4.01 11.35
CA GLN A 70 -34.69 -5.36 10.86
C GLN A 70 -33.37 -5.90 11.37
N VAL A 71 -33.40 -7.16 11.85
CA VAL A 71 -32.22 -7.83 12.37
C VAL A 71 -31.73 -8.84 11.31
N GLU A 72 -30.48 -8.73 10.92
CA GLU A 72 -29.81 -9.65 9.99
C GLU A 72 -28.56 -10.22 10.65
N GLU A 73 -28.53 -11.54 10.84
CA GLU A 73 -27.27 -12.19 11.19
C GLU A 73 -26.33 -12.11 10.00
N LEU A 74 -25.22 -11.40 10.19
CA LEU A 74 -24.17 -11.39 9.16
C LEU A 74 -23.56 -12.80 9.09
N GLU A 75 -23.74 -13.43 7.95
CA GLU A 75 -22.94 -14.62 7.65
C GLU A 75 -21.47 -14.27 7.86
N ASN A 76 -20.72 -15.19 8.47
CA ASN A 76 -19.26 -15.12 8.52
C ASN A 76 -18.75 -15.19 7.07
N LYS A 77 -18.93 -14.12 6.31
CA LYS A 77 -18.14 -13.96 5.08
C LYS A 77 -16.71 -13.95 5.52
N ASN A 78 -15.98 -14.98 5.11
CA ASN A 78 -14.55 -14.96 5.23
C ASN A 78 -14.04 -13.84 4.30
N TRP A 79 -13.99 -12.62 4.85
CA TRP A 79 -13.56 -11.43 4.11
C TRP A 79 -12.16 -11.62 3.54
N ASN A 80 -11.32 -12.42 4.20
CA ASN A 80 -10.04 -12.84 3.67
C ASN A 80 -10.23 -13.62 2.36
N GLN A 81 -11.14 -14.58 2.31
CA GLN A 81 -11.38 -15.39 1.11
C GLN A 81 -11.98 -14.55 -0.03
N VAL A 82 -12.88 -13.60 0.27
CA VAL A 82 -13.42 -12.66 -0.73
C VAL A 82 -12.31 -11.74 -1.24
N TRP A 83 -11.46 -11.25 -0.35
CA TRP A 83 -10.33 -10.42 -0.71
C TRP A 83 -9.28 -11.21 -1.50
N GLU A 84 -8.90 -12.41 -1.07
CA GLU A 84 -8.00 -13.32 -1.78
C GLU A 84 -8.48 -13.63 -3.21
N SER A 85 -9.79 -13.84 -3.39
CA SER A 85 -10.38 -14.11 -4.72
C SER A 85 -10.33 -12.92 -5.67
N ASN A 86 -10.24 -11.70 -5.13
CA ASN A 86 -10.14 -10.46 -5.91
C ASN A 86 -8.69 -9.98 -6.12
N PHE A 87 -7.72 -10.60 -5.44
CA PHE A 87 -6.31 -10.28 -5.58
C PHE A 87 -5.70 -11.13 -6.69
N SER A 88 -5.58 -10.57 -7.89
CA SER A 88 -5.04 -11.29 -9.05
C SER A 88 -3.52 -11.19 -9.09
N PRO A 89 -2.80 -12.23 -9.52
CA PRO A 89 -1.36 -12.12 -9.76
C PRO A 89 -1.07 -11.21 -10.96
N ILE A 90 0.15 -10.66 -11.02
CA ILE A 90 0.56 -9.71 -12.05
C ILE A 90 1.74 -10.31 -12.81
N LEU A 91 1.77 -10.05 -14.11
CA LEU A 91 2.88 -10.38 -14.97
C LEU A 91 3.48 -9.09 -15.56
N VAL A 92 4.76 -8.85 -15.30
CA VAL A 92 5.50 -7.70 -15.83
C VAL A 92 6.45 -8.19 -16.91
N ASP A 93 6.32 -7.59 -18.11
CA ASP A 93 7.17 -7.82 -19.31
C ASP A 93 7.33 -9.31 -19.69
N ASP A 94 6.32 -10.13 -19.43
CA ASP A 94 6.37 -11.59 -19.62
C ASP A 94 7.54 -12.29 -18.92
N GLN A 95 8.15 -11.66 -17.91
CA GLN A 95 9.34 -12.15 -17.22
C GLN A 95 9.17 -12.26 -15.69
N CYS A 96 8.48 -11.32 -15.07
CA CYS A 96 8.33 -11.28 -13.62
C CYS A 96 6.88 -11.52 -13.21
N TYR A 97 6.64 -12.67 -12.60
CA TYR A 97 5.33 -13.06 -12.05
C TYR A 97 5.27 -12.71 -10.57
N VAL A 98 4.44 -11.74 -10.24
CA VAL A 98 4.18 -11.32 -8.85
C VAL A 98 2.89 -11.95 -8.37
N ARG A 99 2.96 -12.66 -7.27
CA ARG A 99 1.83 -13.40 -6.70
C ARG A 99 1.77 -13.33 -5.19
N ALA A 100 0.60 -13.58 -4.64
CA ALA A 100 0.43 -13.86 -3.21
C ALA A 100 0.73 -15.34 -2.89
N THR A 101 0.82 -15.64 -1.60
CA THR A 101 1.10 -17.00 -1.10
C THR A 101 0.02 -18.03 -1.47
N PHE A 102 -1.23 -17.58 -1.65
CA PHE A 102 -2.38 -18.42 -2.02
C PHE A 102 -2.55 -18.65 -3.53
N HIS A 103 -1.74 -18.00 -4.38
CA HIS A 103 -1.75 -18.23 -5.82
C HIS A 103 -0.83 -19.40 -6.21
N GLU A 104 -1.18 -20.03 -7.33
CA GLU A 104 -0.35 -21.09 -7.91
C GLU A 104 1.02 -20.60 -8.33
N ASP A 105 2.00 -21.47 -8.19
CA ASP A 105 3.36 -21.28 -8.70
C ASP A 105 3.38 -21.33 -10.24
N LYS A 106 4.23 -20.50 -10.87
CA LYS A 106 4.37 -20.39 -12.31
C LYS A 106 5.85 -20.47 -12.74
N PRO A 107 6.47 -21.68 -12.65
CA PRO A 107 7.91 -21.86 -12.87
C PRO A 107 8.38 -21.55 -14.29
N GLU A 108 7.46 -21.35 -15.22
CA GLU A 108 7.76 -20.91 -16.59
C GLU A 108 8.30 -19.48 -16.68
N TYR A 109 8.05 -18.62 -15.66
CA TYR A 109 8.59 -17.26 -15.67
C TYR A 109 9.97 -17.19 -15.01
N PRO A 110 10.92 -16.42 -15.61
CA PRO A 110 12.29 -16.30 -15.11
C PRO A 110 12.36 -15.78 -13.67
N TYR A 111 11.46 -14.88 -13.30
CA TYR A 111 11.39 -14.30 -11.96
C TYR A 111 10.01 -14.47 -11.38
N GLN A 112 9.96 -14.96 -10.16
CA GLN A 112 8.75 -14.96 -9.35
C GLN A 112 8.98 -14.20 -8.07
N ILE A 113 8.02 -13.38 -7.69
CA ILE A 113 8.01 -12.63 -6.44
C ILE A 113 6.75 -13.02 -5.67
N ILE A 114 6.93 -13.48 -4.44
CA ILE A 114 5.84 -13.78 -3.53
C ILE A 114 5.70 -12.61 -2.58
N ILE A 115 4.54 -11.97 -2.56
CA ILE A 115 4.20 -10.89 -1.64
C ILE A 115 3.04 -11.34 -0.76
N ASP A 116 3.20 -11.23 0.56
CA ASP A 116 2.05 -11.29 1.45
C ASP A 116 1.38 -9.91 1.46
N PRO A 117 0.21 -9.78 0.80
CA PRO A 117 -0.42 -8.48 0.62
C PRO A 117 -1.13 -8.05 1.90
N LYS A 118 -0.39 -7.40 2.80
CA LYS A 118 -0.90 -6.72 4.00
C LYS A 118 -1.33 -5.30 3.66
N MET A 119 -1.56 -4.48 4.67
CA MET A 119 -1.96 -3.07 4.54
C MET A 119 -0.82 -2.14 4.04
N SER A 120 0.27 -2.70 3.49
CA SER A 120 1.40 -1.94 2.96
C SER A 120 1.29 -1.71 1.45
N PHE A 121 1.78 -0.55 0.97
CA PHE A 121 1.86 -0.24 -0.46
C PHE A 121 2.91 -1.13 -1.16
N GLY A 122 2.73 -1.36 -2.46
CA GLY A 122 3.71 -2.11 -3.26
C GLY A 122 3.35 -3.56 -3.54
N THR A 123 2.06 -3.87 -3.66
CA THR A 123 1.59 -5.21 -4.07
C THR A 123 1.86 -5.52 -5.56
N GLY A 124 2.36 -4.55 -6.32
CA GLY A 124 2.63 -4.66 -7.74
C GLY A 124 1.51 -4.16 -8.65
N HIS A 125 0.28 -4.02 -8.16
CA HIS A 125 -0.89 -3.65 -8.97
C HIS A 125 -0.90 -2.19 -9.43
N HIS A 126 -0.13 -1.32 -8.77
CA HIS A 126 -0.07 0.07 -9.16
C HIS A 126 0.87 0.25 -10.37
N GLN A 127 0.49 1.11 -11.31
CA GLN A 127 1.24 1.38 -12.55
C GLN A 127 2.70 1.75 -12.29
N THR A 128 2.94 2.55 -11.26
CA THR A 128 4.29 2.98 -10.87
C THR A 128 5.17 1.79 -10.47
N THR A 129 4.62 0.83 -9.73
CA THR A 129 5.36 -0.38 -9.33
C THR A 129 5.71 -1.24 -10.54
N SER A 130 4.75 -1.44 -11.46
CA SER A 130 5.00 -2.21 -12.70
C SER A 130 6.09 -1.58 -13.57
N MET A 131 6.09 -0.23 -13.73
CA MET A 131 7.12 0.49 -14.47
C MET A 131 8.50 0.37 -13.80
N MET A 132 8.58 0.45 -12.47
CA MET A 132 9.84 0.27 -11.73
C MET A 132 10.36 -1.17 -11.83
N LEU A 133 9.49 -2.18 -11.74
CA LEU A 133 9.87 -3.58 -11.99
C LEU A 133 10.40 -3.77 -13.41
N SER A 134 9.75 -3.18 -14.41
CA SER A 134 10.20 -3.18 -15.80
C SER A 134 11.62 -2.58 -15.95
N PHE A 135 11.90 -1.44 -15.30
CA PHE A 135 13.25 -0.88 -15.28
C PHE A 135 14.29 -1.84 -14.67
N ILE A 136 13.94 -2.54 -13.59
CA ILE A 136 14.85 -3.52 -12.97
C ILE A 136 15.09 -4.70 -13.91
N LEU A 137 14.09 -5.15 -14.65
CA LEU A 137 14.23 -6.24 -15.63
C LEU A 137 15.12 -5.87 -16.83
N GLU A 138 15.05 -4.63 -17.31
CA GLU A 138 15.78 -4.15 -18.48
C GLU A 138 17.23 -3.75 -18.18
N ASN A 139 17.56 -3.48 -16.92
CA ASN A 139 18.87 -2.95 -16.53
C ASN A 139 19.72 -3.96 -15.75
N ASN A 140 21.01 -3.69 -15.64
CA ASN A 140 21.94 -4.56 -14.94
C ASN A 140 22.03 -4.21 -13.45
N PHE A 141 21.73 -5.18 -12.59
CA PHE A 141 21.82 -5.06 -11.13
C PHE A 141 22.93 -5.95 -10.53
N GLU A 142 23.59 -6.78 -11.36
CA GLU A 142 24.61 -7.73 -10.90
C GLU A 142 25.75 -7.03 -10.15
N GLY A 143 25.99 -7.46 -8.92
CA GLY A 143 27.04 -6.97 -8.04
C GLY A 143 26.84 -5.56 -7.49
N LYS A 144 25.73 -4.88 -7.82
CA LYS A 144 25.44 -3.49 -7.40
C LYS A 144 24.95 -3.43 -5.97
N ARG A 145 25.29 -2.33 -5.29
CA ARG A 145 24.71 -1.91 -4.01
C ARG A 145 23.50 -1.01 -4.28
N VAL A 146 22.35 -1.39 -3.77
CA VAL A 146 21.04 -0.78 -4.10
C VAL A 146 20.39 -0.18 -2.88
N LEU A 147 19.81 1.00 -3.04
CA LEU A 147 18.86 1.59 -2.09
C LEU A 147 17.45 1.46 -2.67
N ASP A 148 16.50 0.97 -1.88
CA ASP A 148 15.05 1.02 -2.13
C ASP A 148 14.41 1.94 -1.10
N MET A 149 14.10 3.18 -1.50
CA MET A 149 13.59 4.23 -0.62
C MET A 149 12.07 4.35 -0.74
N GLY A 150 11.38 4.24 0.40
CA GLY A 150 9.93 4.04 0.45
C GLY A 150 9.58 2.65 -0.03
N CYS A 151 10.24 1.65 0.55
CA CYS A 151 10.25 0.28 0.02
C CYS A 151 8.90 -0.46 0.11
N GLY A 152 7.97 -0.02 0.98
CA GLY A 152 6.67 -0.66 1.14
C GLY A 152 6.80 -2.16 1.42
N THR A 153 6.26 -3.00 0.54
CA THR A 153 6.38 -4.47 0.63
C THR A 153 7.79 -5.01 0.38
N GLY A 154 8.71 -4.18 -0.13
CA GLY A 154 10.05 -4.59 -0.56
C GLY A 154 10.09 -5.24 -1.94
N ILE A 155 9.04 -5.14 -2.73
CA ILE A 155 8.94 -5.81 -4.04
C ILE A 155 10.08 -5.43 -4.99
N LEU A 156 10.52 -4.15 -5.02
CA LEU A 156 11.61 -3.68 -5.85
C LEU A 156 12.94 -4.23 -5.36
N ALA A 157 13.19 -4.18 -4.04
CA ALA A 157 14.36 -4.77 -3.40
C ALA A 157 14.47 -6.27 -3.70
N ILE A 158 13.35 -7.02 -3.61
CA ILE A 158 13.32 -8.46 -3.90
C ILE A 158 13.67 -8.74 -5.35
N LEU A 159 13.11 -7.99 -6.32
CA LEU A 159 13.48 -8.18 -7.72
C LEU A 159 14.96 -7.81 -7.97
N ALA A 160 15.44 -6.71 -7.40
CA ALA A 160 16.85 -6.32 -7.50
C ALA A 160 17.78 -7.41 -6.95
N SER A 161 17.43 -8.04 -5.83
CA SER A 161 18.14 -9.19 -5.28
C SER A 161 18.16 -10.37 -6.25
N LYS A 162 17.02 -10.75 -6.80
CA LYS A 162 16.90 -11.83 -7.80
C LYS A 162 17.64 -11.51 -9.12
N ARG A 163 17.89 -10.23 -9.40
CA ARG A 163 18.68 -9.72 -10.53
C ARG A 163 20.19 -9.60 -10.22
N GLY A 164 20.63 -10.14 -9.07
CA GLY A 164 22.05 -10.25 -8.72
C GLY A 164 22.62 -9.06 -7.96
N ALA A 165 21.79 -8.16 -7.43
CA ALA A 165 22.28 -7.10 -6.55
C ALA A 165 23.07 -7.69 -5.37
N LYS A 166 24.18 -7.04 -4.98
CA LYS A 166 25.07 -7.54 -3.93
C LYS A 166 24.49 -7.29 -2.55
N ASP A 167 24.19 -6.04 -2.26
CA ASP A 167 23.65 -5.58 -0.98
C ASP A 167 22.49 -4.62 -1.25
N ILE A 168 21.40 -4.74 -0.52
CA ILE A 168 20.22 -3.89 -0.69
C ILE A 168 19.82 -3.33 0.67
N LEU A 169 19.71 -2.00 0.75
CA LEU A 169 19.10 -1.31 1.88
C LEU A 169 17.69 -0.88 1.49
N ALA A 170 16.68 -1.44 2.14
CA ALA A 170 15.28 -1.10 1.99
C ALA A 170 14.84 -0.20 3.15
N VAL A 171 14.43 1.03 2.86
CA VAL A 171 14.10 2.03 3.88
C VAL A 171 12.64 2.44 3.75
N ASP A 172 11.94 2.47 4.87
CA ASP A 172 10.59 3.04 4.94
C ASP A 172 10.40 3.75 6.29
N PHE A 173 9.57 4.78 6.32
CA PHE A 173 9.23 5.49 7.56
C PHE A 173 8.14 4.77 8.37
N ASP A 174 7.42 3.83 7.75
CA ASP A 174 6.37 3.05 8.38
C ASP A 174 6.95 1.72 8.91
N PRO A 175 6.85 1.45 10.23
CA PRO A 175 7.32 0.18 10.79
C PRO A 175 6.60 -1.05 10.21
N ILE A 176 5.35 -0.91 9.75
CA ILE A 176 4.60 -1.99 9.10
C ILE A 176 5.29 -2.40 7.78
N CYS A 177 5.79 -1.43 7.02
CA CYS A 177 6.53 -1.68 5.79
C CYS A 177 7.86 -2.42 6.09
N VAL A 178 8.59 -2.01 7.12
CA VAL A 178 9.84 -2.68 7.53
C VAL A 178 9.60 -4.13 7.93
N GLU A 179 8.52 -4.40 8.66
CA GLU A 179 8.10 -5.77 9.00
C GLU A 179 7.73 -6.56 7.73
N SER A 180 6.95 -5.96 6.83
CA SER A 180 6.54 -6.56 5.56
C SER A 180 7.74 -6.95 4.69
N VAL A 181 8.77 -6.09 4.57
CA VAL A 181 10.02 -6.44 3.87
C VAL A 181 10.68 -7.67 4.50
N ASN A 182 10.75 -7.73 5.84
CA ASN A 182 11.40 -8.85 6.53
C ASN A 182 10.66 -10.17 6.29
N GLU A 183 9.34 -10.16 6.25
CA GLU A 183 8.54 -11.35 5.94
C GLU A 183 8.66 -11.73 4.45
N ASN A 184 8.50 -10.77 3.55
CA ASN A 184 8.53 -11.02 2.12
C ASN A 184 9.90 -11.51 1.63
N LYS A 185 11.02 -11.02 2.20
CA LYS A 185 12.35 -11.55 1.85
C LYS A 185 12.51 -13.03 2.22
N GLU A 186 11.94 -13.49 3.35
CA GLU A 186 11.93 -14.90 3.73
C GLU A 186 11.09 -15.73 2.76
N LEU A 187 9.89 -15.26 2.38
CA LEU A 187 9.04 -15.92 1.39
C LEU A 187 9.75 -16.10 0.04
N ASN A 188 10.60 -15.14 -0.33
CA ASN A 188 11.36 -15.14 -1.57
C ASN A 188 12.76 -15.76 -1.47
N GLN A 189 13.17 -16.22 -0.28
CA GLN A 189 14.47 -16.83 0.00
C GLN A 189 15.65 -15.93 -0.40
N VAL A 190 15.54 -14.61 -0.16
CA VAL A 190 16.60 -13.63 -0.38
C VAL A 190 17.15 -13.15 0.97
N SER A 191 18.48 -13.08 1.10
CA SER A 191 19.14 -12.80 2.38
C SER A 191 19.98 -11.51 2.38
N ASN A 192 20.12 -10.86 1.22
CA ASN A 192 20.96 -9.68 1.02
C ASN A 192 20.17 -8.35 1.08
N ILE A 193 19.00 -8.38 1.73
CA ILE A 193 18.16 -7.19 1.97
C ILE A 193 18.18 -6.87 3.46
N GLU A 194 18.62 -5.67 3.80
CA GLU A 194 18.46 -5.05 5.12
C GLU A 194 17.27 -4.10 5.10
N ALA A 195 16.27 -4.34 5.95
CA ALA A 195 15.15 -3.42 6.12
C ALA A 195 15.41 -2.46 7.28
N LYS A 196 15.19 -1.16 7.09
CA LYS A 196 15.50 -0.13 8.07
C LYS A 196 14.38 0.90 8.17
N LEU A 197 13.97 1.18 9.42
CA LEU A 197 13.02 2.26 9.70
C LEU A 197 13.71 3.62 9.61
N GLY A 198 13.11 4.54 8.86
CA GLY A 198 13.61 5.91 8.73
C GLY A 198 13.29 6.54 7.38
N SER A 199 14.00 7.60 7.05
CA SER A 199 13.91 8.30 5.77
C SER A 199 15.32 8.69 5.31
N LYS A 200 15.49 9.84 4.64
CA LYS A 200 16.79 10.31 4.12
C LYS A 200 17.90 10.39 5.17
N GLU A 201 17.57 10.65 6.44
CA GLU A 201 18.53 10.78 7.53
C GLU A 201 19.32 9.49 7.84
N VAL A 202 18.74 8.33 7.53
CA VAL A 202 19.37 7.04 7.81
C VAL A 202 20.31 6.54 6.69
N ILE A 203 20.34 7.26 5.55
CA ILE A 203 21.18 6.91 4.40
C ILE A 203 22.34 7.86 4.17
N VAL A 204 22.38 9.03 4.82
CA VAL A 204 23.43 10.05 4.63
C VAL A 204 24.83 9.46 4.78
N GLY A 205 25.67 9.63 3.74
CA GLY A 205 27.04 9.14 3.68
C GLY A 205 27.19 7.66 3.35
N LEU A 206 26.08 6.96 3.05
CA LEU A 206 26.11 5.62 2.52
C LEU A 206 26.24 5.69 0.99
N GLN A 207 27.13 4.88 0.41
CA GLN A 207 27.33 4.86 -1.04
C GLN A 207 26.50 3.76 -1.68
N PHE A 208 25.78 4.09 -2.77
CA PHE A 208 24.97 3.14 -3.54
C PHE A 208 25.34 3.25 -5.03
N ASP A 209 25.26 2.16 -5.77
CA ASP A 209 25.38 2.16 -7.23
C ASP A 209 24.05 2.49 -7.89
N VAL A 210 22.94 2.15 -7.23
CA VAL A 210 21.56 2.35 -7.69
C VAL A 210 20.67 2.82 -6.56
N VAL A 211 19.83 3.81 -6.87
CA VAL A 211 18.71 4.24 -6.01
C VAL A 211 17.40 3.96 -6.75
N LEU A 212 16.49 3.25 -6.09
CA LEU A 212 15.10 3.06 -6.47
C LEU A 212 14.23 3.88 -5.50
N ALA A 213 13.35 4.74 -6.02
CA ALA A 213 12.47 5.55 -5.19
C ALA A 213 11.08 5.67 -5.84
N ASN A 214 10.15 4.82 -5.41
CA ASN A 214 8.74 4.87 -5.86
C ASN A 214 7.88 5.56 -4.79
N ILE A 215 8.05 6.87 -4.67
CA ILE A 215 7.44 7.73 -3.65
C ILE A 215 6.90 9.01 -4.27
N ASN A 216 6.05 9.75 -3.54
CA ASN A 216 5.44 10.94 -4.12
C ASN A 216 6.45 12.05 -4.46
N ARG A 217 6.08 12.90 -5.44
CA ARG A 217 6.90 14.00 -5.97
C ARG A 217 7.53 14.88 -4.90
N ASN A 218 6.77 15.27 -3.87
CA ASN A 218 7.26 16.22 -2.87
C ASN A 218 8.37 15.61 -2.00
N ILE A 219 8.28 14.31 -1.69
CA ILE A 219 9.32 13.59 -0.96
C ILE A 219 10.54 13.40 -1.86
N LEU A 220 10.37 13.07 -3.15
CA LEU A 220 11.47 13.02 -4.11
C LEU A 220 12.24 14.34 -4.13
N MET A 221 11.54 15.48 -4.26
CA MET A 221 12.15 16.81 -4.25
C MET A 221 12.97 17.09 -3.00
N ASP A 222 12.50 16.65 -1.84
CA ASP A 222 13.18 16.81 -0.54
C ASP A 222 14.42 15.91 -0.40
N GLN A 223 14.47 14.77 -1.12
CA GLN A 223 15.50 13.75 -0.96
C GLN A 223 16.59 13.78 -2.04
N PHE A 224 16.40 14.47 -3.16
CA PHE A 224 17.35 14.48 -4.28
C PHE A 224 18.76 14.89 -3.90
N ASP A 225 18.94 15.84 -2.98
CA ASP A 225 20.27 16.29 -2.55
C ASP A 225 21.06 15.15 -1.89
N VAL A 226 20.40 14.30 -1.11
CA VAL A 226 21.02 13.14 -0.48
C VAL A 226 21.34 12.07 -1.54
N TYR A 227 20.44 11.78 -2.46
CA TYR A 227 20.72 10.84 -3.55
C TYR A 227 21.91 11.29 -4.40
N ALA A 228 21.99 12.60 -4.65
CA ALA A 228 23.09 13.17 -5.43
C ALA A 228 24.45 13.05 -4.71
N SER A 229 24.46 13.12 -3.37
CA SER A 229 25.70 12.96 -2.59
C SER A 229 26.12 11.50 -2.44
N ASP A 230 25.15 10.57 -2.42
CA ASP A 230 25.37 9.17 -2.08
C ASP A 230 25.52 8.27 -3.33
N LEU A 231 25.24 8.80 -4.54
CA LEU A 231 25.49 8.12 -5.81
C LEU A 231 26.85 8.58 -6.41
N PRO A 232 27.71 7.64 -6.81
CA PRO A 232 28.95 7.96 -7.55
C PRO A 232 28.63 8.40 -8.98
N VAL A 233 29.65 8.90 -9.68
CA VAL A 233 29.58 9.09 -11.14
C VAL A 233 29.20 7.77 -11.80
N ALA A 234 28.31 7.81 -12.78
CA ALA A 234 27.64 6.68 -13.43
C ALA A 234 26.67 5.89 -12.51
N GLY A 235 26.42 6.31 -11.28
CA GLY A 235 25.36 5.77 -10.43
C GLY A 235 23.97 6.05 -11.03
N GLU A 236 23.06 5.13 -10.86
CA GLU A 236 21.73 5.16 -11.49
C GLU A 236 20.65 5.51 -10.48
N LEU A 237 19.74 6.41 -10.87
CA LEU A 237 18.58 6.80 -10.08
C LEU A 237 17.31 6.51 -10.88
N TYR A 238 16.43 5.69 -10.30
CA TYR A 238 15.11 5.37 -10.82
C TYR A 238 14.05 5.93 -9.88
N ILE A 239 13.17 6.76 -10.41
CA ILE A 239 12.10 7.40 -9.63
C ILE A 239 10.73 7.15 -10.24
N SER A 240 9.70 7.07 -9.41
CA SER A 240 8.30 7.00 -9.80
C SER A 240 7.41 7.48 -8.64
N GLY A 241 6.08 7.48 -8.83
CA GLY A 241 5.12 7.99 -7.83
C GLY A 241 4.67 9.42 -8.12
N PHE A 242 4.75 9.82 -9.39
CA PHE A 242 4.33 11.14 -9.88
C PHE A 242 3.69 11.02 -11.28
N TYR A 243 3.05 12.09 -11.75
CA TYR A 243 2.38 12.12 -13.04
C TYR A 243 3.32 12.57 -14.17
N ASP A 244 3.05 12.07 -15.38
CA ASP A 244 3.75 12.57 -16.57
C ASP A 244 3.41 14.05 -16.84
N GLY A 245 4.30 14.73 -17.54
CA GLY A 245 4.17 16.15 -17.84
C GLY A 245 4.82 17.04 -16.80
N GLU A 246 4.06 17.92 -16.15
CA GLU A 246 4.60 18.97 -15.27
C GLU A 246 5.42 18.40 -14.10
N ASP A 247 4.98 17.32 -13.48
CA ASP A 247 5.73 16.70 -12.37
C ASP A 247 7.10 16.20 -12.82
N LEU A 248 7.15 15.54 -13.98
CA LEU A 248 8.42 15.07 -14.55
C LEU A 248 9.37 16.22 -14.84
N GLU A 249 8.90 17.31 -15.44
CA GLU A 249 9.75 18.46 -15.77
C GLU A 249 10.34 19.10 -14.51
N ILE A 250 9.54 19.29 -13.45
CA ILE A 250 10.01 19.80 -12.15
C ILE A 250 11.09 18.89 -11.55
N LEU A 251 10.84 17.59 -11.54
CA LEU A 251 11.80 16.60 -10.99
C LEU A 251 13.08 16.52 -11.82
N ARG A 252 12.94 16.61 -13.15
CA ARG A 252 14.07 16.61 -14.09
C ARG A 252 14.96 17.85 -13.91
N GLU A 253 14.38 19.04 -13.84
CA GLU A 253 15.12 20.28 -13.57
C GLU A 253 15.92 20.19 -12.26
N LYS A 254 15.28 19.70 -11.18
CA LYS A 254 15.97 19.48 -9.89
C LYS A 254 17.11 18.47 -10.03
N ALA A 255 16.88 17.31 -10.66
CA ALA A 255 17.88 16.28 -10.85
C ALA A 255 19.08 16.80 -11.67
N GLU A 256 18.82 17.46 -12.80
CA GLU A 256 19.86 18.04 -13.67
C GLU A 256 20.68 19.12 -12.94
N SER A 257 20.07 19.93 -12.09
CA SER A 257 20.78 20.90 -11.25
C SER A 257 21.76 20.27 -10.24
N LEU A 258 21.57 18.98 -9.91
CA LEU A 258 22.41 18.21 -9.01
C LEU A 258 23.39 17.28 -9.74
N GLY A 259 23.54 17.44 -11.06
CA GLY A 259 24.47 16.70 -11.89
C GLY A 259 23.98 15.34 -12.37
N PHE A 260 22.68 15.10 -12.36
CA PHE A 260 22.10 13.95 -13.03
C PHE A 260 21.83 14.27 -14.51
N GLN A 261 21.83 13.25 -15.32
CA GLN A 261 21.40 13.29 -16.71
C GLN A 261 20.16 12.42 -16.86
N PHE A 262 19.09 12.98 -17.43
CA PHE A 262 17.90 12.21 -17.80
C PHE A 262 18.24 11.22 -18.91
N VAL A 263 17.80 9.97 -18.77
CA VAL A 263 18.05 8.90 -19.76
C VAL A 263 16.77 8.55 -20.51
N GLU A 264 15.74 8.14 -19.78
CA GLU A 264 14.49 7.67 -20.36
C GLU A 264 13.35 7.71 -19.35
N LYS A 265 12.13 7.61 -19.84
CA LYS A 265 10.92 7.46 -19.02
C LYS A 265 10.05 6.32 -19.51
N LYS A 266 9.23 5.80 -18.58
CA LYS A 266 8.08 4.95 -18.87
C LYS A 266 6.80 5.69 -18.44
N VAL A 267 5.73 5.52 -19.19
CA VAL A 267 4.41 6.12 -18.88
C VAL A 267 3.36 5.02 -18.99
N LEU A 268 2.55 4.89 -17.95
CA LEU A 268 1.42 3.98 -17.94
C LEU A 268 0.21 4.72 -17.36
N ASP A 269 -0.83 4.87 -18.19
CA ASP A 269 -1.92 5.82 -17.99
C ASP A 269 -1.39 7.24 -17.81
N THR A 270 -1.60 7.84 -16.64
CA THR A 270 -1.08 9.20 -16.31
C THR A 270 0.19 9.16 -15.46
N TRP A 271 0.59 7.99 -14.97
CA TRP A 271 1.76 7.81 -14.11
C TRP A 271 3.05 7.73 -14.90
N CYS A 272 4.12 8.24 -14.30
CA CYS A 272 5.45 8.25 -14.89
C CYS A 272 6.48 7.58 -13.98
N ALA A 273 7.43 6.92 -14.61
CA ALA A 273 8.69 6.50 -14.00
C ALA A 273 9.84 7.01 -14.88
N ALA A 274 10.94 7.43 -14.26
CA ALA A 274 12.08 8.00 -14.96
C ALA A 274 13.41 7.44 -14.45
N LYS A 275 14.34 7.29 -15.39
CA LYS A 275 15.73 6.90 -15.15
C LYS A 275 16.66 8.08 -15.37
N PHE A 276 17.59 8.25 -14.43
CA PHE A 276 18.68 9.21 -14.49
C PHE A 276 20.02 8.52 -14.22
N ILE A 277 21.09 9.11 -14.70
CA ILE A 277 22.47 8.70 -14.40
C ILE A 277 23.23 9.89 -13.84
N LYS A 278 24.02 9.67 -12.80
CA LYS A 278 24.90 10.68 -12.23
C LYS A 278 26.04 10.97 -13.19
N ALA A 279 26.12 12.18 -13.73
CA ALA A 279 27.10 12.58 -14.73
C ALA A 279 28.37 13.20 -14.11
N ASN A 280 28.23 13.87 -12.96
CA ASN A 280 29.32 14.59 -12.28
C ASN A 280 29.26 14.38 -10.76
#